data_485bc544e4370f07e77c2c65a519a0dc
#
_entry.id   485bc544e4370f07e77c2c65a519a0dc
#
_cell.length_a   1.000
_cell.length_b   1.000
_cell.length_c   1.000
_cell.angle_alpha   90.00
_cell.angle_beta   90.00
_cell.angle_gamma   90.00
#
_symmetry.space_group_name_H-M   'P 1'
#
loop_
_entity.id
_entity.type
_entity.pdbx_description
1 polymer ?
#
loop_
_entity_poly.entity_id
_entity_poly.type
_entity_poly.pdbx_seq_one_letter_code
_entity_poly.pdbx_strand_id
1 'polypeptide(L)'
;MGDKIDGFIHSEEVQDFATCIKVLAGPGAGKTHWLIGQIKAILSEAKDLGLARKVGCITYTNKAAENILSQIGANNHRLEVSTIHAFLYKSIIKPYFHLIASEEGFAIDKLDGHDETIITSYGFVSELMKTNKMGMLMSHAKEQYKLKQTVEDYRWKLTKNGIALQKTINYPRLSGIGDKYVNAYKKKVWAEYGIMHHDDVLYFTYRLIEKVPRILHLLVSKYPYLLIDEYQDSTSIQHWLFTKMAAAGCKITLIGDKAQSIYSFAGADIANIDNFTAPNIKLYSIADNHRSTQNIVDFLNKLRSDLKQKSLRKECYEKVTIVCGDSISAYKTASSICGKEKLYALTWKNEDANEMKLGLEVNGKNEDLLGHLSEQDSNGDRCRMVVNILTGIENARLLLMDEA
;
A
#
# COMPACT_ATOMS: atom_id res chain seq x y z
N MET A 1 -8.81 13.01 22.18
CA MET A 1 -9.10 14.42 21.82
C MET A 1 -8.74 14.53 20.35
N GLY A 2 -9.71 14.86 19.48
CA GLY A 2 -9.42 15.07 18.05
C GLY A 2 -8.55 16.32 17.90
N ASP A 3 -7.53 16.23 17.05
CA ASP A 3 -6.69 17.38 16.70
C ASP A 3 -7.59 18.51 16.16
N LYS A 4 -7.39 19.71 16.67
CA LYS A 4 -8.13 20.88 16.19
C LYS A 4 -7.63 21.25 14.80
N ILE A 5 -8.51 21.28 13.81
CA ILE A 5 -8.20 21.71 12.45
C ILE A 5 -7.83 23.20 12.49
N ASP A 6 -6.64 23.56 11.99
CA ASP A 6 -6.15 24.93 11.92
C ASP A 6 -6.87 25.73 10.83
N GLY A 7 -7.32 25.07 9.75
CA GLY A 7 -8.07 25.71 8.68
C GLY A 7 -8.62 24.77 7.63
N PHE A 8 -9.63 25.26 6.91
CA PHE A 8 -10.11 24.65 5.67
C PHE A 8 -9.42 25.34 4.50
N ILE A 9 -8.94 24.56 3.56
CA ILE A 9 -8.22 25.02 2.38
C ILE A 9 -8.85 24.50 1.11
N HIS A 10 -8.63 25.18 0.00
CA HIS A 10 -9.01 24.74 -1.33
C HIS A 10 -7.88 23.94 -1.98
N SER A 11 -8.22 23.08 -2.92
CA SER A 11 -7.25 22.20 -3.61
C SER A 11 -6.19 22.96 -4.45
N GLU A 12 -6.38 24.27 -4.68
CA GLU A 12 -5.46 25.16 -5.40
C GLU A 12 -4.59 26.00 -4.47
N GLU A 13 -4.88 26.00 -3.16
CA GLU A 13 -4.18 26.82 -2.19
C GLU A 13 -2.90 26.17 -1.70
N VAL A 14 -1.77 26.76 -2.02
CA VAL A 14 -0.47 26.36 -1.48
C VAL A 14 -0.37 26.81 -0.01
N GLN A 15 0.11 25.92 0.84
CA GLN A 15 0.34 26.19 2.25
C GLN A 15 1.80 26.48 2.55
N ASP A 16 2.05 27.17 3.65
CA ASP A 16 3.40 27.46 4.13
C ASP A 16 4.14 26.14 4.43
N PHE A 17 5.17 25.86 3.64
CA PHE A 17 6.00 24.65 3.73
C PHE A 17 7.21 24.81 4.66
N ALA A 18 7.30 25.89 5.44
CA ALA A 18 8.36 26.05 6.44
C ALA A 18 8.20 25.11 7.64
N THR A 19 6.99 24.56 7.83
CA THR A 19 6.65 23.60 8.91
C THR A 19 6.11 22.29 8.35
N CYS A 20 5.96 21.28 9.22
CA CYS A 20 5.24 20.07 8.84
C CYS A 20 3.73 20.35 8.68
N ILE A 21 3.11 19.66 7.72
CA ILE A 21 1.69 19.84 7.38
C ILE A 21 1.02 18.48 7.36
N LYS A 22 -0.15 18.40 7.95
CA LYS A 22 -1.08 17.24 7.85
C LYS A 22 -2.34 17.72 7.14
N VAL A 23 -2.75 17.05 6.07
CA VAL A 23 -3.93 17.39 5.27
C VAL A 23 -4.91 16.24 5.25
N LEU A 24 -6.12 16.47 5.70
CA LEU A 24 -7.24 15.54 5.59
C LEU A 24 -8.05 15.90 4.35
N ALA A 25 -8.20 14.94 3.44
CA ALA A 25 -8.86 15.21 2.17
C ALA A 25 -9.64 14.00 1.68
N GLY A 26 -10.94 14.14 1.57
CA GLY A 26 -11.85 13.07 1.16
C GLY A 26 -11.71 12.64 -0.31
N PRO A 27 -12.54 11.68 -0.75
CA PRO A 27 -12.56 11.25 -2.13
C PRO A 27 -12.98 12.42 -3.04
N GLY A 28 -12.26 12.60 -4.16
CA GLY A 28 -12.55 13.67 -5.11
C GLY A 28 -12.16 15.09 -4.65
N ALA A 29 -11.46 15.24 -3.50
CA ALA A 29 -11.03 16.54 -2.97
C ALA A 29 -9.91 17.21 -3.77
N GLY A 30 -9.32 16.54 -4.74
CA GLY A 30 -8.17 17.06 -5.48
C GLY A 30 -6.83 16.87 -4.77
N LYS A 31 -6.68 15.82 -3.91
CA LYS A 31 -5.44 15.49 -3.19
C LYS A 31 -4.18 15.60 -4.05
N THR A 32 -4.17 14.88 -5.18
CA THR A 32 -3.00 14.86 -6.08
C THR A 32 -2.74 16.22 -6.72
N HIS A 33 -3.80 16.96 -7.06
CA HIS A 33 -3.68 18.31 -7.60
C HIS A 33 -3.03 19.26 -6.59
N TRP A 34 -3.53 19.27 -5.36
CA TRP A 34 -2.98 20.04 -4.27
C TRP A 34 -1.50 19.69 -4.00
N LEU A 35 -1.19 18.38 -3.95
CA LEU A 35 0.16 17.87 -3.75
C LEU A 35 1.14 18.39 -4.82
N ILE A 36 0.71 18.38 -6.08
CA ILE A 36 1.50 18.91 -7.21
C ILE A 36 1.72 20.41 -7.08
N GLY A 37 0.68 21.15 -6.70
CA GLY A 37 0.79 22.58 -6.41
C GLY A 37 1.83 22.88 -5.33
N GLN A 38 1.77 22.13 -4.23
CA GLN A 38 2.71 22.23 -3.11
C GLN A 38 4.15 21.91 -3.54
N ILE A 39 4.36 20.84 -4.32
CA ILE A 39 5.69 20.50 -4.86
C ILE A 39 6.23 21.62 -5.74
N LYS A 40 5.42 22.17 -6.64
CA LYS A 40 5.82 23.28 -7.53
C LYS A 40 6.24 24.51 -6.73
N ALA A 41 5.49 24.88 -5.69
CA ALA A 41 5.82 26.00 -4.81
C ALA A 41 7.14 25.78 -4.07
N ILE A 42 7.36 24.58 -3.49
CA ILE A 42 8.63 24.25 -2.82
C ILE A 42 9.80 24.34 -3.81
N LEU A 43 9.66 23.80 -5.02
CA LEU A 43 10.72 23.81 -6.03
C LEU A 43 11.08 25.24 -6.50
N SER A 44 10.12 26.16 -6.50
CA SER A 44 10.33 27.55 -6.95
C SER A 44 10.78 28.49 -5.84
N GLU A 45 10.29 28.30 -4.61
CA GLU A 45 10.38 29.30 -3.54
C GLU A 45 11.30 28.90 -2.39
N ALA A 46 11.56 27.57 -2.18
CA ALA A 46 12.35 27.09 -1.06
C ALA A 46 13.84 27.44 -1.21
N LYS A 47 14.29 28.45 -0.49
CA LYS A 47 15.68 28.94 -0.53
C LYS A 47 16.69 27.91 -0.01
N ASP A 48 16.28 27.10 0.96
CA ASP A 48 17.14 26.07 1.59
C ASP A 48 17.28 24.80 0.74
N LEU A 49 16.53 24.67 -0.36
CA LEU A 49 16.66 23.54 -1.28
C LEU A 49 18.01 23.52 -2.02
N GLY A 50 18.52 24.67 -2.42
CA GLY A 50 19.79 24.81 -3.13
C GLY A 50 19.88 23.96 -4.40
N LEU A 51 21.10 23.60 -4.82
CA LEU A 51 21.34 22.84 -6.05
C LEU A 51 21.41 21.32 -5.82
N ALA A 52 21.87 20.89 -4.64
CA ALA A 52 22.16 19.48 -4.35
C ALA A 52 21.05 18.74 -3.61
N ARG A 53 20.15 19.47 -2.96
CA ARG A 53 19.05 18.93 -2.19
C ARG A 53 17.85 18.65 -3.10
N LYS A 54 17.00 17.73 -2.64
CA LYS A 54 15.83 17.29 -3.40
C LYS A 54 14.55 17.39 -2.58
N VAL A 55 13.46 17.60 -3.27
CA VAL A 55 12.12 17.34 -2.75
C VAL A 55 11.83 15.85 -2.97
N GLY A 56 11.48 15.13 -1.91
CA GLY A 56 10.98 13.77 -2.02
C GLY A 56 9.44 13.76 -2.09
N CYS A 57 8.87 12.95 -2.95
CA CYS A 57 7.44 12.68 -2.96
C CYS A 57 7.22 11.16 -2.97
N ILE A 58 6.54 10.67 -1.93
CA ILE A 58 6.26 9.25 -1.76
C ILE A 58 4.80 9.00 -2.09
N THR A 59 4.57 8.03 -2.97
CA THR A 59 3.24 7.55 -3.37
C THR A 59 3.11 6.06 -3.10
N TYR A 60 1.88 5.56 -3.10
CA TYR A 60 1.62 4.15 -2.87
C TYR A 60 1.92 3.27 -4.10
N THR A 61 1.73 3.79 -5.33
CA THR A 61 1.90 3.04 -6.58
C THR A 61 2.82 3.74 -7.56
N ASN A 62 3.49 2.95 -8.41
CA ASN A 62 4.32 3.48 -9.50
C ASN A 62 3.50 4.35 -10.47
N LYS A 63 2.26 3.95 -10.77
CA LYS A 63 1.36 4.73 -11.63
C LYS A 63 1.04 6.11 -11.06
N ALA A 64 0.86 6.24 -9.75
CA ALA A 64 0.68 7.54 -9.09
C ALA A 64 1.96 8.39 -9.19
N ALA A 65 3.13 7.79 -9.01
CA ALA A 65 4.41 8.46 -9.18
C ALA A 65 4.61 8.99 -10.61
N GLU A 66 4.34 8.17 -11.62
CA GLU A 66 4.40 8.55 -13.03
C GLU A 66 3.44 9.70 -13.35
N ASN A 67 2.21 9.66 -12.81
CA ASN A 67 1.23 10.72 -12.99
C ASN A 67 1.72 12.05 -12.41
N ILE A 68 2.30 12.06 -11.21
CA ILE A 68 2.87 13.28 -10.62
C ILE A 68 4.03 13.81 -11.46
N LEU A 69 4.96 12.93 -11.86
CA LEU A 69 6.10 13.31 -12.68
C LEU A 69 5.69 13.90 -14.05
N SER A 70 4.66 13.34 -14.69
CA SER A 70 4.16 13.83 -15.96
C SER A 70 3.59 15.25 -15.88
N GLN A 71 2.98 15.62 -14.75
CA GLN A 71 2.38 16.93 -14.52
C GLN A 71 3.36 18.02 -14.04
N ILE A 72 4.49 17.61 -13.45
CA ILE A 72 5.52 18.54 -12.99
C ILE A 72 6.62 18.74 -14.04
N GLY A 73 6.83 17.74 -14.87
CA GLY A 73 7.93 17.68 -15.84
C GLY A 73 8.99 16.67 -15.37
N ALA A 74 9.15 15.60 -16.14
CA ALA A 74 9.98 14.44 -15.81
C ALA A 74 11.48 14.74 -15.59
N ASN A 75 11.98 15.87 -16.06
CA ASN A 75 13.41 16.21 -16.04
C ASN A 75 13.85 17.10 -14.85
N ASN A 76 13.02 17.22 -13.82
CA ASN A 76 13.42 18.04 -12.67
C ASN A 76 14.35 17.24 -11.73
N HIS A 77 15.65 17.45 -11.86
CA HIS A 77 16.69 16.79 -11.05
C HIS A 77 16.57 17.02 -9.53
N ARG A 78 15.86 18.08 -9.12
CA ARG A 78 15.60 18.41 -7.69
C ARG A 78 14.35 17.72 -7.13
N LEU A 79 13.62 16.94 -7.93
CA LEU A 79 12.46 16.19 -7.50
C LEU A 79 12.73 14.69 -7.60
N GLU A 80 12.33 13.94 -6.60
CA GLU A 80 12.32 12.49 -6.63
C GLU A 80 10.93 11.99 -6.20
N VAL A 81 10.21 11.35 -7.14
CA VAL A 81 8.90 10.75 -6.91
C VAL A 81 9.02 9.25 -7.07
N SER A 82 8.62 8.49 -6.06
CA SER A 82 8.69 7.02 -6.09
C SER A 82 7.80 6.39 -5.03
N THR A 83 7.68 5.06 -5.05
CA THR A 83 7.11 4.31 -3.92
C THR A 83 8.07 4.33 -2.73
N ILE A 84 7.54 4.10 -1.52
CA ILE A 84 8.36 4.09 -0.31
C ILE A 84 9.50 3.07 -0.38
N HIS A 85 9.23 1.86 -0.88
CA HIS A 85 10.25 0.81 -0.98
C HIS A 85 11.38 1.21 -1.96
N ALA A 86 11.04 1.75 -3.12
CA ALA A 86 12.03 2.25 -4.09
C ALA A 86 12.84 3.43 -3.52
N PHE A 87 12.20 4.35 -2.81
CA PHE A 87 12.85 5.48 -2.14
C PHE A 87 13.87 5.00 -1.09
N LEU A 88 13.47 4.10 -0.21
CA LEU A 88 14.33 3.57 0.86
C LEU A 88 15.45 2.70 0.30
N TYR A 89 15.14 1.85 -0.67
CA TYR A 89 16.14 1.02 -1.32
C TYR A 89 17.24 1.89 -1.94
N LYS A 90 16.87 2.89 -2.73
CA LYS A 90 17.80 3.80 -3.41
C LYS A 90 18.59 4.70 -2.44
N SER A 91 17.90 5.22 -1.42
CA SER A 91 18.47 6.28 -0.56
C SER A 91 19.15 5.75 0.70
N ILE A 92 18.79 4.57 1.17
CA ILE A 92 19.33 3.97 2.41
C ILE A 92 19.97 2.61 2.14
N ILE A 93 19.25 1.66 1.55
CA ILE A 93 19.76 0.30 1.41
C ILE A 93 20.97 0.27 0.49
N LYS A 94 20.81 0.68 -0.75
CA LYS A 94 21.87 0.60 -1.75
C LYS A 94 23.20 1.25 -1.32
N PRO A 95 23.24 2.45 -0.70
CA PRO A 95 24.48 3.07 -0.26
C PRO A 95 25.05 2.52 1.06
N TYR A 96 24.22 2.03 1.99
CA TYR A 96 24.67 1.76 3.36
C TYR A 96 24.52 0.31 3.82
N PHE A 97 23.94 -0.57 3.03
CA PHE A 97 23.60 -1.94 3.44
C PHE A 97 24.85 -2.75 3.85
N HIS A 98 26.00 -2.47 3.24
CA HIS A 98 27.27 -3.10 3.60
C HIS A 98 27.64 -2.96 5.09
N LEU A 99 27.10 -1.95 5.79
CA LEU A 99 27.35 -1.72 7.21
C LEU A 99 26.68 -2.75 8.13
N ILE A 100 25.64 -3.45 7.66
CA ILE A 100 24.90 -4.44 8.45
C ILE A 100 24.79 -5.82 7.77
N ALA A 101 25.08 -5.94 6.49
CA ALA A 101 24.84 -7.15 5.71
C ALA A 101 25.46 -8.41 6.35
N SER A 102 26.71 -8.33 6.81
CA SER A 102 27.41 -9.44 7.47
C SER A 102 26.74 -9.82 8.79
N GLU A 103 26.35 -8.85 9.61
CA GLU A 103 25.66 -9.08 10.89
C GLU A 103 24.30 -9.73 10.69
N GLU A 104 23.57 -9.32 9.65
CA GLU A 104 22.26 -9.87 9.29
C GLU A 104 22.35 -11.21 8.53
N GLY A 105 23.58 -11.64 8.19
CA GLY A 105 23.82 -12.89 7.45
C GLY A 105 23.36 -12.83 6.00
N PHE A 106 23.45 -11.66 5.37
CA PHE A 106 22.98 -11.43 3.99
C PHE A 106 24.14 -11.53 2.98
N ALA A 107 23.94 -12.29 1.90
CA ALA A 107 24.89 -12.41 0.79
C ALA A 107 24.82 -11.16 -0.09
N ILE A 108 25.55 -10.12 0.31
CA ILE A 108 25.48 -8.80 -0.34
C ILE A 108 25.99 -8.82 -1.79
N ASP A 109 26.90 -9.70 -2.11
CA ASP A 109 27.44 -9.92 -3.46
C ASP A 109 26.40 -10.40 -4.47
N LYS A 110 25.29 -10.97 -3.97
CA LYS A 110 24.16 -11.44 -4.77
C LYS A 110 22.97 -10.45 -4.81
N LEU A 111 23.07 -9.33 -4.09
CA LEU A 111 21.97 -8.37 -4.01
C LEU A 111 21.73 -7.68 -5.36
N ASP A 112 20.59 -7.91 -5.96
CA ASP A 112 20.13 -7.28 -7.20
C ASP A 112 18.70 -6.69 -7.03
N GLY A 113 18.63 -5.61 -6.26
CA GLY A 113 17.36 -4.94 -5.96
C GLY A 113 16.55 -5.61 -4.84
N HIS A 114 15.25 -5.44 -4.91
CA HIS A 114 14.28 -6.07 -4.02
C HIS A 114 13.07 -6.54 -4.81
N ASP A 115 12.48 -7.64 -4.44
CA ASP A 115 11.32 -8.22 -5.10
C ASP A 115 10.37 -8.96 -4.13
N GLU A 116 9.31 -9.55 -4.68
CA GLU A 116 8.33 -10.36 -3.94
C GLU A 116 8.54 -11.86 -4.18
N THR A 117 9.69 -12.27 -4.72
CA THR A 117 9.96 -13.69 -5.00
C THR A 117 10.04 -14.49 -3.71
N ILE A 118 9.21 -15.51 -3.60
CA ILE A 118 9.21 -16.46 -2.49
C ILE A 118 9.65 -17.83 -3.01
N ILE A 119 10.74 -18.34 -2.43
CA ILE A 119 11.31 -19.62 -2.81
C ILE A 119 10.55 -20.74 -2.08
N THR A 120 9.82 -21.55 -2.83
CA THR A 120 8.99 -22.63 -2.32
C THR A 120 9.37 -24.01 -2.86
N SER A 121 10.55 -24.15 -3.50
CA SER A 121 10.99 -25.45 -4.00
C SER A 121 11.04 -26.50 -2.87
N TYR A 122 10.64 -27.73 -3.17
CA TYR A 122 10.60 -28.81 -2.18
C TYR A 122 11.94 -29.01 -1.48
N GLY A 123 13.05 -28.95 -2.23
CA GLY A 123 14.40 -29.10 -1.69
C GLY A 123 14.72 -28.04 -0.64
N PHE A 124 14.47 -26.76 -0.96
CA PHE A 124 14.71 -25.63 -0.05
C PHE A 124 13.84 -25.73 1.21
N VAL A 125 12.54 -25.96 1.04
CA VAL A 125 11.59 -26.05 2.15
C VAL A 125 11.88 -27.26 3.05
N SER A 126 12.21 -28.43 2.45
CA SER A 126 12.56 -29.64 3.18
C SER A 126 13.82 -29.47 4.04
N GLU A 127 14.86 -28.85 3.49
CA GLU A 127 16.09 -28.57 4.23
C GLU A 127 15.85 -27.57 5.37
N LEU A 128 15.10 -26.50 5.11
CA LEU A 128 14.72 -25.51 6.11
C LEU A 128 13.94 -26.14 7.27
N MET A 129 13.00 -27.04 6.98
CA MET A 129 12.23 -27.77 8.00
C MET A 129 13.10 -28.71 8.83
N LYS A 130 14.05 -29.42 8.20
CA LYS A 130 15.00 -30.28 8.91
C LYS A 130 15.89 -29.48 9.85
N THR A 131 16.46 -28.38 9.38
CA THR A 131 17.34 -27.51 10.14
C THR A 131 16.64 -26.91 11.36
N ASN A 132 15.36 -26.55 11.24
CA ASN A 132 14.58 -25.97 12.33
C ASN A 132 13.80 -27.00 13.16
N LYS A 133 14.07 -28.29 13.00
CA LYS A 133 13.37 -29.40 13.71
C LYS A 133 11.85 -29.39 13.53
N MET A 134 11.37 -28.95 12.39
CA MET A 134 9.94 -28.81 12.07
C MET A 134 9.41 -30.02 11.30
N GLY A 135 9.91 -31.22 11.57
CA GLY A 135 9.59 -32.46 10.82
C GLY A 135 8.10 -32.76 10.71
N MET A 136 7.29 -32.36 11.70
CA MET A 136 5.83 -32.52 11.64
C MET A 136 5.17 -31.67 10.55
N LEU A 137 5.82 -30.65 10.03
CA LEU A 137 5.32 -29.79 8.96
C LEU A 137 5.76 -30.27 7.56
N MET A 138 6.50 -31.37 7.46
CA MET A 138 6.94 -31.93 6.17
C MET A 138 5.78 -32.31 5.25
N SER A 139 4.63 -32.68 5.81
CA SER A 139 3.41 -32.90 5.03
C SER A 139 2.93 -31.63 4.31
N HIS A 140 3.15 -30.47 4.91
CA HIS A 140 2.79 -29.16 4.35
C HIS A 140 3.78 -28.67 3.29
N ALA A 141 4.96 -29.29 3.17
CA ALA A 141 5.89 -28.98 2.07
C ALA A 141 5.29 -29.27 0.69
N LYS A 142 4.30 -30.15 0.62
CA LYS A 142 3.51 -30.42 -0.59
C LYS A 142 2.50 -29.31 -0.90
N GLU A 143 2.12 -28.53 0.09
CA GLU A 143 1.17 -27.41 -0.03
C GLU A 143 1.90 -26.09 -0.26
N GLN A 144 2.75 -26.02 -1.29
CA GLN A 144 3.63 -24.88 -1.57
C GLN A 144 2.88 -23.54 -1.65
N TYR A 145 1.66 -23.57 -2.19
CA TYR A 145 0.82 -22.37 -2.28
C TYR A 145 0.40 -21.85 -0.90
N LYS A 146 -0.06 -22.75 -0.01
CA LYS A 146 -0.42 -22.37 1.37
C LYS A 146 0.80 -21.88 2.17
N LEU A 147 1.96 -22.51 1.92
CA LEU A 147 3.21 -22.08 2.53
C LEU A 147 3.58 -20.66 2.09
N LYS A 148 3.52 -20.39 0.78
CA LYS A 148 3.73 -19.04 0.23
C LYS A 148 2.83 -18.02 0.90
N GLN A 149 1.52 -18.27 0.91
CA GLN A 149 0.55 -17.38 1.56
C GLN A 149 0.83 -17.21 3.06
N THR A 150 1.26 -18.27 3.74
CA THR A 150 1.58 -18.20 5.17
C THR A 150 2.80 -17.33 5.44
N VAL A 151 3.83 -17.38 4.59
CA VAL A 151 5.00 -16.49 4.69
C VAL A 151 4.59 -15.05 4.40
N GLU A 152 3.74 -14.82 3.41
CA GLU A 152 3.20 -13.49 3.06
C GLU A 152 2.32 -12.88 4.15
N ASP A 153 1.69 -13.68 5.01
CA ASP A 153 0.88 -13.21 6.13
C ASP A 153 1.71 -12.55 7.24
N TYR A 154 3.02 -12.77 7.27
CA TYR A 154 3.92 -12.17 8.25
C TYR A 154 4.58 -10.91 7.70
N ARG A 155 4.49 -9.83 8.47
CA ARG A 155 5.11 -8.55 8.15
C ARG A 155 5.97 -8.06 9.31
N TRP A 156 7.01 -7.33 8.98
CA TRP A 156 7.80 -6.63 9.97
C TRP A 156 6.99 -5.49 10.59
N LYS A 157 6.87 -5.49 11.90
CA LYS A 157 6.18 -4.44 12.66
C LYS A 157 7.07 -3.91 13.75
N LEU A 158 6.94 -2.62 14.03
CA LEU A 158 7.56 -2.01 15.17
C LEU A 158 6.73 -2.31 16.42
N THR A 159 7.40 -2.84 17.44
CA THR A 159 6.83 -3.19 18.74
C THR A 159 7.52 -2.40 19.84
N LYS A 160 7.03 -2.49 21.08
CA LYS A 160 7.70 -1.88 22.24
C LYS A 160 9.13 -2.41 22.46
N ASN A 161 9.42 -3.61 22.00
CA ASN A 161 10.71 -4.28 22.15
C ASN A 161 11.58 -4.22 20.87
N GLY A 162 11.28 -3.33 19.93
CA GLY A 162 11.96 -3.23 18.65
C GLY A 162 11.16 -3.85 17.51
N ILE A 163 11.85 -4.18 16.42
CA ILE A 163 11.20 -4.73 15.23
C ILE A 163 11.02 -6.25 15.34
N ALA A 164 9.84 -6.75 14.98
CA ALA A 164 9.50 -8.17 15.01
C ALA A 164 8.57 -8.55 13.86
N LEU A 165 8.66 -9.82 13.43
CA LEU A 165 7.68 -10.40 12.51
C LEU A 165 6.36 -10.64 13.26
N GLN A 166 5.29 -10.12 12.72
CA GLN A 166 3.95 -10.34 13.25
C GLN A 166 2.98 -10.71 12.14
N LYS A 167 2.04 -11.56 12.49
CA LYS A 167 0.97 -11.97 11.60
C LYS A 167 -0.01 -10.81 11.38
N THR A 168 -0.38 -10.57 10.13
CA THR A 168 -1.34 -9.51 9.76
C THR A 168 -2.76 -10.06 9.60
N ILE A 169 -2.90 -11.38 9.35
CA ILE A 169 -4.18 -12.06 9.15
C ILE A 169 -4.47 -12.94 10.36
N ASN A 170 -5.67 -12.84 10.91
CA ASN A 170 -6.02 -13.50 12.18
C ASN A 170 -6.31 -15.00 12.07
N TYR A 171 -6.53 -15.55 10.87
CA TYR A 171 -6.75 -16.99 10.70
C TYR A 171 -5.47 -17.69 10.22
N PRO A 172 -5.11 -18.86 10.79
CA PRO A 172 -3.94 -19.59 10.36
C PRO A 172 -4.22 -20.29 9.03
N ARG A 173 -3.40 -20.03 8.00
CA ARG A 173 -3.44 -20.80 6.74
C ARG A 173 -2.79 -22.16 6.90
N LEU A 174 -1.67 -22.21 7.64
CA LEU A 174 -1.04 -23.45 8.08
C LEU A 174 -0.86 -23.42 9.59
N SER A 175 -1.26 -24.49 10.26
CA SER A 175 -1.04 -24.66 11.70
C SER A 175 0.44 -24.97 11.99
N GLY A 176 0.95 -24.41 13.10
CA GLY A 176 2.33 -24.67 13.55
C GLY A 176 3.44 -23.87 12.87
N ILE A 177 3.15 -23.06 11.84
CA ILE A 177 4.11 -22.13 11.27
C ILE A 177 3.99 -20.80 12.01
N GLY A 178 4.99 -20.46 12.81
CA GLY A 178 5.08 -19.22 13.57
C GLY A 178 6.17 -18.29 13.05
N ASP A 179 6.29 -17.13 13.71
CA ASP A 179 7.29 -16.09 13.43
C ASP A 179 8.73 -16.62 13.37
N LYS A 180 9.08 -17.55 14.24
CA LYS A 180 10.43 -18.18 14.26
C LYS A 180 10.74 -18.90 12.94
N TYR A 181 9.75 -19.63 12.39
CA TYR A 181 9.92 -20.30 11.11
C TYR A 181 10.08 -19.30 9.96
N VAL A 182 9.20 -18.29 9.91
CA VAL A 182 9.25 -17.27 8.86
C VAL A 182 10.55 -16.45 8.94
N ASN A 183 11.03 -16.15 10.14
CA ASN A 183 12.32 -15.49 10.33
C ASN A 183 13.48 -16.37 9.83
N ALA A 184 13.50 -17.66 10.16
CA ALA A 184 14.50 -18.58 9.67
C ALA A 184 14.47 -18.72 8.14
N TYR A 185 13.26 -18.75 7.56
CA TYR A 185 13.05 -18.72 6.12
C TYR A 185 13.69 -17.48 5.48
N LYS A 186 13.36 -16.29 5.98
CA LYS A 186 13.90 -15.03 5.47
C LYS A 186 15.45 -15.02 5.54
N LYS A 187 16.00 -15.38 6.69
CA LYS A 187 17.46 -15.45 6.88
C LYS A 187 18.15 -16.42 5.92
N LYS A 188 17.55 -17.55 5.64
CA LYS A 188 18.08 -18.52 4.69
C LYS A 188 18.03 -17.96 3.25
N VAL A 189 16.95 -17.30 2.87
CA VAL A 189 16.83 -16.62 1.56
C VAL A 189 17.88 -15.53 1.43
N TRP A 190 18.11 -14.73 2.46
CA TRP A 190 19.15 -13.70 2.48
C TRP A 190 20.55 -14.27 2.30
N ALA A 191 20.87 -15.35 3.03
CA ALA A 191 22.19 -15.96 3.01
C ALA A 191 22.50 -16.72 1.72
N GLU A 192 21.54 -17.47 1.18
CA GLU A 192 21.78 -18.34 0.02
C GLU A 192 21.54 -17.64 -1.32
N TYR A 193 20.53 -16.76 -1.37
CA TYR A 193 20.08 -16.17 -2.64
C TYR A 193 20.35 -14.67 -2.73
N GLY A 194 20.60 -13.98 -1.62
CA GLY A 194 20.72 -12.52 -1.61
C GLY A 194 19.43 -11.79 -2.00
N ILE A 195 18.27 -12.44 -1.82
CA ILE A 195 16.96 -11.84 -2.15
C ILE A 195 16.45 -11.04 -0.96
N MET A 196 16.11 -9.78 -1.20
CA MET A 196 15.49 -8.88 -0.27
C MET A 196 14.02 -8.66 -0.68
N HIS A 197 13.07 -9.15 0.12
CA HIS A 197 11.65 -8.89 -0.12
C HIS A 197 11.29 -7.42 0.16
N HIS A 198 10.20 -6.93 -0.42
CA HIS A 198 9.75 -5.55 -0.19
C HIS A 198 9.64 -5.19 1.30
N ASP A 199 9.06 -6.07 2.10
CA ASP A 199 8.93 -5.87 3.54
C ASP A 199 10.29 -5.82 4.27
N ASP A 200 11.30 -6.53 3.76
CA ASP A 200 12.66 -6.53 4.32
C ASP A 200 13.38 -5.19 4.10
N VAL A 201 12.99 -4.42 3.08
CA VAL A 201 13.51 -3.04 2.89
C VAL A 201 13.18 -2.17 4.10
N LEU A 202 11.98 -2.30 4.67
CA LEU A 202 11.59 -1.58 5.88
C LEU A 202 12.38 -2.08 7.10
N TYR A 203 12.55 -3.40 7.24
CA TYR A 203 13.34 -4.01 8.30
C TYR A 203 14.78 -3.49 8.29
N PHE A 204 15.46 -3.61 7.15
CA PHE A 204 16.86 -3.19 7.03
C PHE A 204 17.03 -1.67 7.14
N THR A 205 16.05 -0.88 6.69
CA THR A 205 16.03 0.57 6.92
C THR A 205 16.02 0.88 8.42
N TYR A 206 15.14 0.23 9.18
CA TYR A 206 15.09 0.37 10.63
C TYR A 206 16.44 -0.01 11.26
N ARG A 207 16.98 -1.20 10.92
CA ARG A 207 18.26 -1.70 11.45
C ARG A 207 19.44 -0.76 11.16
N LEU A 208 19.51 -0.22 9.95
CA LEU A 208 20.55 0.73 9.54
C LEU A 208 20.50 2.04 10.33
N ILE A 209 19.29 2.62 10.47
CA ILE A 209 19.13 3.88 11.19
C ILE A 209 19.40 3.71 12.68
N GLU A 210 18.93 2.62 13.30
CA GLU A 210 19.22 2.33 14.73
C GLU A 210 20.72 2.10 14.97
N LYS A 211 21.41 1.39 14.07
CA LYS A 211 22.85 1.12 14.21
C LYS A 211 23.71 2.34 13.88
N VAL A 212 23.31 3.12 12.87
CA VAL A 212 24.06 4.27 12.36
C VAL A 212 23.13 5.48 12.23
N PRO A 213 22.77 6.16 13.33
CA PRO A 213 21.80 7.28 13.31
C PRO A 213 22.17 8.41 12.36
N ARG A 214 23.46 8.56 12.02
CA ARG A 214 23.94 9.55 11.05
C ARG A 214 23.31 9.38 9.67
N ILE A 215 22.89 8.17 9.29
CA ILE A 215 22.19 7.92 8.02
C ILE A 215 20.91 8.72 7.93
N LEU A 216 20.14 8.82 9.04
CA LEU A 216 18.93 9.64 9.09
C LEU A 216 19.24 11.13 8.80
N HIS A 217 20.31 11.68 9.40
CA HIS A 217 20.71 13.08 9.16
C HIS A 217 21.15 13.31 7.71
N LEU A 218 21.84 12.34 7.10
CA LEU A 218 22.21 12.42 5.68
C LEU A 218 20.98 12.38 4.78
N LEU A 219 19.99 11.54 5.12
CA LEU A 219 18.72 11.46 4.39
C LEU A 219 17.96 12.79 4.47
N VAL A 220 17.82 13.36 5.67
CA VAL A 220 17.14 14.66 5.88
C VAL A 220 17.91 15.80 5.20
N SER A 221 19.24 15.77 5.22
CA SER A 221 20.06 16.75 4.50
C SER A 221 19.84 16.72 3.00
N LYS A 222 19.64 15.51 2.43
CA LYS A 222 19.35 15.34 1.01
C LYS A 222 17.91 15.69 0.65
N TYR A 223 16.97 15.34 1.53
CA TYR A 223 15.52 15.57 1.35
C TYR A 223 14.96 16.42 2.49
N PRO A 224 15.20 17.74 2.46
CA PRO A 224 14.67 18.65 3.49
C PRO A 224 13.14 18.80 3.44
N TYR A 225 12.53 18.43 2.31
CA TYR A 225 11.09 18.39 2.09
C TYR A 225 10.68 17.01 1.62
N LEU A 226 9.71 16.43 2.31
CA LEU A 226 9.14 15.12 1.97
C LEU A 226 7.62 15.19 2.00
N LEU A 227 7.01 14.91 0.85
CA LEU A 227 5.56 14.83 0.72
C LEU A 227 5.14 13.38 0.62
N ILE A 228 4.08 12.99 1.33
CA ILE A 228 3.63 11.60 1.42
C ILE A 228 2.14 11.55 1.12
N ASP A 229 1.80 10.89 0.01
CA ASP A 229 0.42 10.64 -0.40
C ASP A 229 -0.11 9.35 0.25
N GLU A 230 -1.42 9.27 0.44
CA GLU A 230 -2.15 8.13 1.01
C GLU A 230 -1.57 7.66 2.36
N TYR A 231 -1.27 8.61 3.25
CA TYR A 231 -0.58 8.31 4.51
C TYR A 231 -1.35 7.36 5.44
N GLN A 232 -2.68 7.25 5.31
CA GLN A 232 -3.50 6.31 6.06
C GLN A 232 -3.11 4.84 5.84
N ASP A 233 -2.39 4.55 4.76
CA ASP A 233 -1.92 3.20 4.44
C ASP A 233 -0.48 2.94 4.88
N SER A 234 0.09 3.82 5.73
CA SER A 234 1.44 3.65 6.26
C SER A 234 1.53 2.57 7.32
N THR A 235 2.63 1.81 7.30
CA THR A 235 2.97 0.82 8.34
C THR A 235 3.59 1.48 9.56
N SER A 236 3.69 0.75 10.68
CA SER A 236 4.33 1.24 11.92
C SER A 236 5.80 1.65 11.72
N ILE A 237 6.54 0.95 10.85
CA ILE A 237 7.95 1.28 10.56
C ILE A 237 8.05 2.56 9.73
N GLN A 238 7.19 2.71 8.73
CA GLN A 238 7.12 3.93 7.92
C GLN A 238 6.76 5.14 8.78
N HIS A 239 5.74 5.00 9.64
CA HIS A 239 5.35 6.04 10.60
C HIS A 239 6.51 6.44 11.52
N TRP A 240 7.22 5.47 12.08
CA TRP A 240 8.41 5.69 12.90
C TRP A 240 9.48 6.47 12.12
N LEU A 241 9.78 6.06 10.90
CA LEU A 241 10.78 6.72 10.05
C LEU A 241 10.43 8.18 9.79
N PHE A 242 9.19 8.45 9.37
CA PHE A 242 8.75 9.81 9.06
C PHE A 242 8.73 10.69 10.31
N THR A 243 8.33 10.16 11.46
CA THR A 243 8.40 10.88 12.74
C THR A 243 9.85 11.21 13.11
N LYS A 244 10.79 10.28 12.92
CA LYS A 244 12.23 10.52 13.14
C LYS A 244 12.79 11.56 12.17
N MET A 245 12.39 11.52 10.89
CA MET A 245 12.80 12.53 9.90
C MET A 245 12.27 13.92 10.25
N ALA A 246 11.01 14.03 10.66
CA ALA A 246 10.44 15.30 11.12
C ALA A 246 11.17 15.85 12.34
N ALA A 247 11.47 15.01 13.32
CA ALA A 247 12.25 15.40 14.50
C ALA A 247 13.69 15.82 14.15
N ALA A 248 14.27 15.29 13.08
CA ALA A 248 15.58 15.68 12.56
C ALA A 248 15.54 16.91 11.65
N GLY A 249 14.38 17.58 11.48
CA GLY A 249 14.22 18.85 10.76
C GLY A 249 13.72 18.71 9.32
N CYS A 250 13.34 17.53 8.86
CA CYS A 250 12.64 17.37 7.59
C CYS A 250 11.24 17.98 7.67
N LYS A 251 10.88 18.83 6.71
CA LYS A 251 9.53 19.39 6.57
C LYS A 251 8.65 18.36 5.84
N ILE A 252 7.80 17.70 6.60
CA ILE A 252 6.96 16.62 6.11
C ILE A 252 5.55 17.12 5.85
N THR A 253 5.07 16.87 4.65
CA THR A 253 3.67 17.08 4.27
C THR A 253 2.99 15.73 4.12
N LEU A 254 2.00 15.46 4.95
CA LEU A 254 1.18 14.24 4.87
C LEU A 254 -0.18 14.58 4.28
N ILE A 255 -0.65 13.79 3.33
CA ILE A 255 -2.02 13.86 2.85
C ILE A 255 -2.67 12.48 2.88
N GLY A 256 -3.93 12.42 3.31
CA GLY A 256 -4.64 11.15 3.39
C GLY A 256 -6.12 11.27 3.75
N ASP A 257 -6.79 10.13 3.68
CA ASP A 257 -8.19 9.95 4.08
C ASP A 257 -8.37 8.67 4.88
N LYS A 258 -8.66 8.79 6.18
CA LYS A 258 -8.85 7.62 7.06
C LYS A 258 -9.91 6.65 6.54
N ALA A 259 -11.00 7.16 5.95
CA ALA A 259 -12.08 6.30 5.45
C ALA A 259 -11.70 5.53 4.18
N GLN A 260 -10.57 5.86 3.55
CA GLN A 260 -10.03 5.14 2.39
C GLN A 260 -8.92 4.14 2.73
N SER A 261 -8.62 3.92 4.02
CA SER A 261 -7.62 2.90 4.42
C SER A 261 -8.15 1.50 4.12
N ILE A 262 -7.47 0.79 3.20
CA ILE A 262 -7.85 -0.56 2.75
C ILE A 262 -6.70 -1.57 2.88
N TYR A 263 -5.51 -1.15 3.32
CA TYR A 263 -4.31 -2.00 3.37
C TYR A 263 -3.94 -2.50 4.78
N SER A 264 -4.92 -2.59 5.69
CA SER A 264 -4.70 -3.16 7.03
C SER A 264 -4.16 -4.59 6.99
N PHE A 265 -4.57 -5.39 6.00
CA PHE A 265 -4.05 -6.74 5.77
C PHE A 265 -2.56 -6.74 5.37
N ALA A 266 -2.05 -5.67 4.79
CA ALA A 266 -0.64 -5.47 4.45
C ALA A 266 0.18 -4.80 5.58
N GLY A 267 -0.43 -4.60 6.76
CA GLY A 267 0.23 -4.04 7.93
C GLY A 267 0.07 -2.54 8.10
N ALA A 268 -0.77 -1.89 7.30
CA ALA A 268 -1.14 -0.49 7.51
C ALA A 268 -1.91 -0.32 8.83
N ASP A 269 -1.67 0.81 9.49
CA ASP A 269 -2.38 1.20 10.70
C ASP A 269 -2.95 2.61 10.55
N ILE A 270 -4.29 2.68 10.49
CA ILE A 270 -5.03 3.92 10.33
C ILE A 270 -4.73 4.94 11.44
N ALA A 271 -4.35 4.48 12.63
CA ALA A 271 -4.01 5.34 13.75
C ALA A 271 -2.73 6.16 13.48
N ASN A 272 -1.90 5.76 12.54
CA ASN A 272 -0.68 6.48 12.20
C ASN A 272 -0.95 7.91 11.72
N ILE A 273 -2.07 8.16 11.02
CA ILE A 273 -2.41 9.52 10.56
C ILE A 273 -2.73 10.44 11.72
N ASP A 274 -3.38 9.93 12.78
CA ASP A 274 -3.68 10.70 13.98
C ASP A 274 -2.46 10.87 14.85
N ASN A 275 -1.67 9.81 15.01
CA ASN A 275 -0.53 9.75 15.91
C ASN A 275 0.71 10.47 15.37
N PHE A 276 0.71 10.90 14.09
CA PHE A 276 1.85 11.63 13.56
C PHE A 276 1.97 13.00 14.23
N THR A 277 3.11 13.22 14.85
CA THR A 277 3.46 14.46 15.55
C THR A 277 4.77 15.03 15.02
N ALA A 278 4.84 16.33 14.90
CA ALA A 278 6.04 17.06 14.54
C ALA A 278 6.03 18.45 15.18
N PRO A 279 7.20 19.11 15.37
CA PRO A 279 7.23 20.48 15.86
C PRO A 279 6.42 21.43 14.96
N ASN A 280 5.54 22.23 15.57
CA ASN A 280 4.73 23.23 14.89
C ASN A 280 3.91 22.69 13.70
N ILE A 281 3.49 21.42 13.77
CA ILE A 281 2.67 20.83 12.71
C ILE A 281 1.34 21.57 12.60
N LYS A 282 0.92 21.83 11.35
CA LYS A 282 -0.38 22.42 11.02
C LYS A 282 -1.30 21.36 10.44
N LEU A 283 -2.56 21.38 10.84
CA LEU A 283 -3.59 20.46 10.38
C LEU A 283 -4.60 21.20 9.52
N TYR A 284 -4.72 20.80 8.26
CA TYR A 284 -5.69 21.35 7.31
C TYR A 284 -6.67 20.29 6.84
N SER A 285 -7.80 20.76 6.31
CA SER A 285 -8.79 19.90 5.63
C SER A 285 -9.18 20.51 4.29
N ILE A 286 -9.18 19.69 3.23
CA ILE A 286 -9.70 20.07 1.92
C ILE A 286 -11.19 19.70 1.87
N ALA A 287 -12.01 20.75 1.82
CA ALA A 287 -13.49 20.58 1.77
C ALA A 287 -14.06 20.45 0.35
N ASP A 288 -13.26 20.72 -0.68
CA ASP A 288 -13.66 20.62 -2.07
C ASP A 288 -14.01 19.19 -2.50
N ASN A 289 -14.91 19.05 -3.47
CA ASN A 289 -15.11 17.81 -4.20
C ASN A 289 -15.34 18.13 -5.69
N HIS A 290 -14.35 17.77 -6.50
CA HIS A 290 -14.35 17.99 -7.95
C HIS A 290 -14.91 16.80 -8.73
N ARG A 291 -15.13 15.65 -8.06
CA ARG A 291 -15.53 14.39 -8.71
C ARG A 291 -17.02 14.17 -8.66
N SER A 292 -17.61 14.32 -7.51
CA SER A 292 -18.98 13.92 -7.24
C SER A 292 -19.95 15.09 -7.31
N THR A 293 -21.18 14.83 -7.74
CA THR A 293 -22.29 15.80 -7.73
C THR A 293 -22.72 16.11 -6.30
N GLN A 294 -23.47 17.20 -6.10
CA GLN A 294 -23.90 17.62 -4.77
C GLN A 294 -24.74 16.56 -4.05
N ASN A 295 -25.59 15.82 -4.76
CA ASN A 295 -26.43 14.75 -4.18
C ASN A 295 -25.58 13.63 -3.57
N ILE A 296 -24.47 13.24 -4.24
CA ILE A 296 -23.54 12.23 -3.73
C ILE A 296 -22.78 12.78 -2.54
N VAL A 297 -22.32 14.04 -2.62
CA VAL A 297 -21.58 14.70 -1.53
C VAL A 297 -22.48 14.85 -0.29
N ASP A 298 -23.76 15.23 -0.45
CA ASP A 298 -24.72 15.33 0.65
C ASP A 298 -24.97 13.98 1.32
N PHE A 299 -25.04 12.92 0.52
CA PHE A 299 -25.14 11.55 1.05
C PHE A 299 -23.90 11.16 1.84
N LEU A 300 -22.70 11.37 1.28
CA LEU A 300 -21.44 11.08 1.96
C LEU A 300 -21.28 11.89 3.25
N ASN A 301 -21.68 13.15 3.24
CA ASN A 301 -21.66 14.02 4.42
C ASN A 301 -22.59 13.57 5.55
N LYS A 302 -23.62 12.77 5.25
CA LYS A 302 -24.46 12.12 6.27
C LYS A 302 -23.82 10.90 6.87
N LEU A 303 -23.02 10.16 6.08
CA LEU A 303 -22.32 8.96 6.54
C LEU A 303 -21.02 9.30 7.30
N ARG A 304 -20.37 10.40 6.93
CA ARG A 304 -19.09 10.81 7.52
C ARG A 304 -19.28 11.96 8.51
N SER A 305 -18.76 11.78 9.72
CA SER A 305 -18.72 12.83 10.76
C SER A 305 -17.37 13.55 10.84
N ASP A 306 -16.31 12.92 10.31
CA ASP A 306 -14.92 13.38 10.40
C ASP A 306 -14.54 14.42 9.34
N LEU A 307 -15.25 14.42 8.21
CA LEU A 307 -14.98 15.33 7.09
C LEU A 307 -16.28 15.77 6.43
N LYS A 308 -16.38 17.05 6.13
CA LYS A 308 -17.49 17.62 5.36
C LYS A 308 -16.96 18.19 4.06
N GLN A 309 -17.58 17.80 2.95
CA GLN A 309 -17.20 18.25 1.62
C GLN A 309 -18.31 19.06 0.96
N LYS A 310 -17.95 19.90 0.00
CA LYS A 310 -18.83 20.66 -0.87
C LYS A 310 -18.50 20.34 -2.33
N SER A 311 -19.50 19.96 -3.12
CA SER A 311 -19.30 19.76 -4.54
C SER A 311 -18.98 21.07 -5.25
N LEU A 312 -17.98 21.05 -6.10
CA LEU A 312 -17.68 22.16 -7.03
C LEU A 312 -18.30 21.93 -8.42
N ARG A 313 -18.95 20.78 -8.62
CA ARG A 313 -19.70 20.51 -9.84
C ARG A 313 -21.06 21.19 -9.80
N LYS A 314 -21.41 21.84 -10.90
CA LYS A 314 -22.72 22.52 -11.05
C LYS A 314 -23.85 21.56 -11.43
N GLU A 315 -23.49 20.36 -11.90
CA GLU A 315 -24.44 19.36 -12.35
C GLU A 315 -25.14 18.73 -11.14
N CYS A 316 -26.44 18.56 -11.26
CA CYS A 316 -27.27 17.89 -10.28
C CYS A 316 -28.02 16.77 -10.99
N TYR A 317 -27.79 15.54 -10.55
CA TYR A 317 -28.45 14.35 -11.07
C TYR A 317 -29.48 13.83 -10.05
N GLU A 318 -30.03 12.66 -10.33
CA GLU A 318 -30.98 11.99 -9.46
C GLU A 318 -30.42 11.70 -8.06
N LYS A 319 -31.30 11.45 -7.12
CA LYS A 319 -30.93 11.13 -5.75
C LYS A 319 -30.23 9.79 -5.68
N VAL A 320 -29.33 9.64 -4.70
CA VAL A 320 -28.74 8.34 -4.37
C VAL A 320 -29.87 7.38 -3.97
N THR A 321 -29.95 6.26 -4.69
CA THR A 321 -30.96 5.22 -4.46
C THR A 321 -30.36 4.12 -3.60
N ILE A 322 -31.07 3.70 -2.56
CA ILE A 322 -30.70 2.57 -1.70
C ILE A 322 -31.62 1.41 -2.06
N VAL A 323 -31.02 0.30 -2.51
CA VAL A 323 -31.74 -0.95 -2.81
C VAL A 323 -31.41 -1.95 -1.70
N CYS A 324 -32.43 -2.50 -1.05
CA CYS A 324 -32.28 -3.52 -0.03
C CYS A 324 -32.63 -4.89 -0.60
N GLY A 325 -31.80 -5.89 -0.32
CA GLY A 325 -31.98 -7.28 -0.79
C GLY A 325 -30.66 -8.02 -0.80
N ASP A 326 -30.68 -9.27 -1.31
CA ASP A 326 -29.46 -10.02 -1.61
C ASP A 326 -28.70 -9.40 -2.80
N SER A 327 -27.45 -9.80 -3.01
CA SER A 327 -26.55 -9.24 -4.02
C SER A 327 -27.12 -9.37 -5.45
N ILE A 328 -27.76 -10.50 -5.76
CA ILE A 328 -28.32 -10.77 -7.09
C ILE A 328 -29.55 -9.90 -7.36
N SER A 329 -30.49 -9.89 -6.42
CA SER A 329 -31.73 -9.10 -6.53
C SER A 329 -31.43 -7.59 -6.57
N ALA A 330 -30.51 -7.14 -5.74
CA ALA A 330 -30.05 -5.74 -5.72
C ALA A 330 -29.39 -5.34 -7.04
N TYR A 331 -28.53 -6.20 -7.61
CA TYR A 331 -27.90 -5.97 -8.91
C TYR A 331 -28.91 -5.91 -10.06
N LYS A 332 -29.87 -6.86 -10.10
CA LYS A 332 -30.97 -6.85 -11.11
C LYS A 332 -31.80 -5.57 -11.04
N THR A 333 -32.13 -5.13 -9.82
CA THR A 333 -32.89 -3.88 -9.61
C THR A 333 -32.08 -2.67 -10.07
N ALA A 334 -30.78 -2.60 -9.70
CA ALA A 334 -29.90 -1.51 -10.12
C ALA A 334 -29.73 -1.50 -11.65
N SER A 335 -29.57 -2.66 -12.28
CA SER A 335 -29.51 -2.80 -13.73
C SER A 335 -30.77 -2.30 -14.43
N SER A 336 -31.95 -2.61 -13.87
CA SER A 336 -33.25 -2.10 -14.38
C SER A 336 -33.34 -0.57 -14.26
N ILE A 337 -32.86 0.01 -13.17
CA ILE A 337 -32.85 1.48 -12.97
C ILE A 337 -31.90 2.14 -13.98
N CYS A 338 -30.69 1.57 -14.21
CA CYS A 338 -29.71 2.11 -15.14
C CYS A 338 -30.14 1.97 -16.61
N GLY A 339 -31.03 1.03 -16.93
CA GLY A 339 -31.51 0.82 -18.29
C GLY A 339 -30.39 0.47 -19.27
N LYS A 340 -30.13 1.35 -20.23
CA LYS A 340 -29.06 1.17 -21.25
C LYS A 340 -27.70 1.74 -20.83
N GLU A 341 -27.63 2.44 -19.69
CA GLU A 341 -26.39 3.01 -19.20
C GLU A 341 -25.48 1.92 -18.63
N LYS A 342 -24.17 2.15 -18.74
CA LYS A 342 -23.17 1.18 -18.26
C LYS A 342 -23.16 1.15 -16.74
N LEU A 343 -23.46 -0.01 -16.17
CA LEU A 343 -23.46 -0.25 -14.73
C LEU A 343 -22.09 -0.84 -14.30
N TYR A 344 -21.52 -0.29 -13.23
CA TYR A 344 -20.37 -0.84 -12.54
C TYR A 344 -20.77 -1.27 -11.14
N ALA A 345 -20.54 -2.53 -10.81
CA ALA A 345 -20.77 -3.06 -9.46
C ALA A 345 -19.44 -3.15 -8.71
N LEU A 346 -19.41 -2.65 -7.47
CA LEU A 346 -18.30 -2.78 -6.55
C LEU A 346 -18.74 -3.64 -5.37
N THR A 347 -17.96 -4.67 -5.06
CA THR A 347 -18.26 -5.59 -3.97
C THR A 347 -17.08 -5.66 -3.01
N TRP A 348 -17.34 -6.00 -1.78
CA TRP A 348 -16.29 -6.25 -0.79
C TRP A 348 -15.59 -7.60 -1.01
N LYS A 349 -16.33 -8.60 -1.48
CA LYS A 349 -15.82 -9.94 -1.74
C LYS A 349 -15.94 -10.30 -3.22
N ASN A 350 -15.00 -11.08 -3.73
CA ASN A 350 -15.07 -11.64 -5.09
C ASN A 350 -16.26 -12.59 -5.27
N GLU A 351 -16.69 -13.26 -4.20
CA GLU A 351 -17.89 -14.11 -4.19
C GLU A 351 -19.12 -13.33 -4.62
N ASP A 352 -19.38 -12.19 -3.98
CA ASP A 352 -20.52 -11.33 -4.30
C ASP A 352 -20.47 -10.83 -5.75
N ALA A 353 -19.26 -10.51 -6.26
CA ALA A 353 -19.08 -10.09 -7.66
C ALA A 353 -19.40 -11.24 -8.64
N ASN A 354 -19.00 -12.47 -8.30
CA ASN A 354 -19.28 -13.63 -9.11
C ASN A 354 -20.76 -14.01 -9.09
N GLU A 355 -21.44 -13.90 -7.94
CA GLU A 355 -22.88 -14.10 -7.82
C GLU A 355 -23.65 -13.10 -8.70
N MET A 356 -23.27 -11.81 -8.67
CA MET A 356 -23.87 -10.80 -9.52
C MET A 356 -23.68 -11.08 -11.02
N LYS A 357 -22.48 -11.55 -11.44
CA LYS A 357 -22.18 -11.89 -12.83
C LYS A 357 -22.97 -13.10 -13.31
N LEU A 358 -23.05 -14.15 -12.49
CA LEU A 358 -23.68 -15.41 -12.86
C LEU A 358 -25.19 -15.39 -12.66
N GLY A 359 -25.70 -14.46 -11.83
CA GLY A 359 -27.11 -14.43 -11.43
C GLY A 359 -27.54 -15.65 -10.61
N LEU A 360 -26.57 -16.36 -10.01
CA LEU A 360 -26.74 -17.59 -9.24
C LEU A 360 -26.01 -17.42 -7.90
N GLU A 361 -26.59 -17.97 -6.83
CA GLU A 361 -25.88 -18.10 -5.56
C GLU A 361 -24.69 -19.04 -5.75
N VAL A 362 -23.50 -18.52 -5.44
CA VAL A 362 -22.26 -19.33 -5.42
C VAL A 362 -22.16 -19.97 -4.05
N ASN A 363 -22.75 -21.15 -3.90
CA ASN A 363 -22.63 -21.96 -2.70
C ASN A 363 -21.22 -22.56 -2.65
N GLY A 364 -20.37 -21.99 -1.85
CA GLY A 364 -19.06 -22.54 -1.55
C GLY A 364 -18.01 -21.47 -1.33
N LYS A 365 -17.03 -21.80 -0.53
CA LYS A 365 -15.78 -21.05 -0.44
C LYS A 365 -15.26 -20.89 -1.86
N ASN A 366 -14.92 -19.67 -2.26
CA ASN A 366 -14.13 -19.45 -3.46
C ASN A 366 -12.86 -20.30 -3.32
N GLU A 367 -12.92 -21.49 -3.84
CA GLU A 367 -11.76 -22.33 -3.95
C GLU A 367 -10.93 -21.66 -5.02
N ASP A 368 -9.85 -21.03 -4.59
CA ASP A 368 -8.85 -20.43 -5.46
C ASP A 368 -8.40 -21.52 -6.45
N LEU A 369 -8.88 -21.42 -7.68
CA LEU A 369 -8.59 -22.39 -8.72
C LEU A 369 -7.07 -22.60 -8.88
N LEU A 370 -6.29 -21.52 -8.75
CA LEU A 370 -4.83 -21.62 -8.79
C LEU A 370 -4.30 -22.38 -7.57
N GLY A 371 -4.87 -22.18 -6.38
CA GLY A 371 -4.54 -22.93 -5.18
C GLY A 371 -4.85 -24.41 -5.34
N HIS A 372 -6.03 -24.75 -5.82
CA HIS A 372 -6.43 -26.14 -6.08
C HIS A 372 -5.53 -26.82 -7.13
N LEU A 373 -5.25 -26.14 -8.24
CA LEU A 373 -4.36 -26.67 -9.25
C LEU A 373 -2.94 -26.85 -8.69
N SER A 374 -2.47 -25.93 -7.86
CA SER A 374 -1.14 -26.01 -7.23
C SER A 374 -1.06 -27.10 -6.15
N GLU A 375 -2.17 -27.56 -5.58
CA GLU A 375 -2.23 -28.73 -4.72
C GLU A 375 -2.07 -30.03 -5.50
N GLN A 376 -2.54 -30.07 -6.75
CA GLN A 376 -2.48 -31.24 -7.62
C GLN A 376 -1.21 -31.30 -8.49
N ASP A 377 -0.69 -30.16 -8.87
CA ASP A 377 0.52 -30.01 -9.70
C ASP A 377 1.51 -29.06 -9.04
N SER A 378 2.70 -29.56 -8.74
CA SER A 378 3.79 -28.79 -8.15
C SER A 378 4.43 -27.76 -9.11
N ASN A 379 4.10 -27.79 -10.41
CA ASN A 379 4.60 -26.84 -11.38
C ASN A 379 3.70 -25.59 -11.44
N GLY A 380 4.09 -24.55 -10.70
CA GLY A 380 3.35 -23.31 -10.61
C GLY A 380 3.16 -22.58 -11.94
N ASP A 381 4.06 -22.74 -12.91
CA ASP A 381 3.93 -22.09 -14.22
C ASP A 381 2.87 -22.79 -15.06
N ARG A 382 2.78 -24.15 -14.99
CA ARG A 382 1.67 -24.87 -15.62
C ARG A 382 0.33 -24.49 -15.00
N CYS A 383 0.25 -24.42 -13.68
CA CYS A 383 -0.98 -24.00 -12.99
C CYS A 383 -1.43 -22.61 -13.45
N ARG A 384 -0.52 -21.64 -13.51
CA ARG A 384 -0.83 -20.27 -14.02
C ARG A 384 -1.26 -20.31 -15.49
N MET A 385 -0.59 -21.10 -16.32
CA MET A 385 -0.96 -21.24 -17.72
C MET A 385 -2.38 -21.78 -17.88
N VAL A 386 -2.76 -22.80 -17.11
CA VAL A 386 -4.11 -23.35 -17.12
C VAL A 386 -5.13 -22.32 -16.68
N VAL A 387 -4.87 -21.59 -15.58
CA VAL A 387 -5.76 -20.51 -15.11
C VAL A 387 -5.91 -19.42 -16.17
N ASN A 388 -4.82 -19.00 -16.79
CA ASN A 388 -4.86 -17.98 -17.85
C ASN A 388 -5.65 -18.44 -19.08
N ILE A 389 -5.52 -19.70 -19.47
CA ILE A 389 -6.30 -20.29 -20.58
C ILE A 389 -7.79 -20.30 -20.21
N LEU A 390 -8.15 -20.79 -19.01
CA LEU A 390 -9.55 -20.84 -18.56
C LEU A 390 -10.14 -19.42 -18.45
N THR A 391 -9.39 -18.49 -17.92
CA THR A 391 -9.79 -17.07 -17.87
C THR A 391 -9.97 -16.47 -19.27
N GLY A 392 -9.08 -16.82 -20.21
CA GLY A 392 -9.18 -16.38 -21.61
C GLY A 392 -10.42 -16.94 -22.30
N ILE A 393 -10.73 -18.23 -22.06
CA ILE A 393 -11.95 -18.87 -22.59
C ILE A 393 -13.20 -18.21 -22.02
N GLU A 394 -13.24 -17.96 -20.72
CA GLU A 394 -14.39 -17.33 -20.06
C GLU A 394 -14.59 -15.89 -20.55
N ASN A 395 -13.52 -15.12 -20.70
CA ASN A 395 -13.58 -13.78 -21.28
C ASN A 395 -14.08 -13.78 -22.73
N ALA A 396 -13.63 -14.74 -23.54
CA ALA A 396 -14.10 -14.89 -24.92
C ALA A 396 -15.60 -15.28 -24.96
N ARG A 397 -16.05 -16.16 -24.06
CA ARG A 397 -17.46 -16.50 -23.92
C ARG A 397 -18.33 -15.33 -23.55
N LEU A 398 -17.87 -14.48 -22.61
CA LEU A 398 -18.58 -13.26 -22.22
C LEU A 398 -18.69 -12.25 -23.35
N LEU A 399 -17.62 -12.08 -24.14
CA LEU A 399 -17.65 -11.20 -25.32
C LEU A 399 -18.63 -11.69 -26.39
N LEU A 400 -18.74 -12.99 -26.61
CA LEU A 400 -19.71 -13.58 -27.55
C LEU A 400 -21.17 -13.49 -27.07
N MET A 401 -21.40 -13.33 -25.78
CA MET A 401 -22.75 -13.13 -25.21
C MET A 401 -23.21 -11.67 -25.26
N ASP A 402 -22.28 -10.72 -25.34
CA ASP A 402 -22.59 -9.28 -25.48
C ASP A 402 -22.93 -8.90 -26.94
N GLU A 403 -22.66 -9.76 -27.93
CA GLU A 403 -22.97 -9.55 -29.36
C GLU A 403 -24.26 -10.28 -29.81
N ALA A 404 -24.92 -11.06 -28.96
CA ALA A 404 -26.15 -11.79 -29.23
C ALA A 404 -27.36 -11.17 -28.48
#